data_6d3be7e4a82e9e3f2bcc6259ff7fad24
#
_entry.id   6d3be7e4a82e9e3f2bcc6259ff7fad24
#
_cell.length_a   1.000
_cell.length_b   1.000
_cell.length_c   1.000
_cell.angle_alpha   90.00
_cell.angle_beta   90.00
_cell.angle_gamma   90.00
#
_symmetry.space_group_name_H-M   'P 1'
#
loop_
_entity.id
_entity.type
_entity.pdbx_description
1 polymer ?
#
loop_
_entity_poly.entity_id
_entity_poly.type
_entity_poly.pdbx_seq_one_letter_code
_entity_poly.pdbx_strand_id
1 'polypeptide(L)'
;MTRTVEVVLNPTVVSVTGMVNNESYIFDLIGSQDDMSIWAAVVNRAVDDIYHVVITATSQNGVSVEIDTTIYYGLHLITDRTEEDVNRVKSMLAKGWANLSEAEQTEWNAGMKGAYNYTDLNRVEMAVNYLKDYLAQYGYIAGIESLRTWTEKDVPTVSDMQRYLDNIRIIRSVLTVFPSTPEVPESMENFTFTEANQLEQILQDVESLVKNMVAAFIQAGEIYGGEL
;
A
#
# COMPACT_ATOMS: atom_id res chain seq x y z
N MET A 1 -2.91 8.36 -16.91
CA MET A 1 -2.38 9.30 -15.90
C MET A 1 -0.90 9.05 -15.75
N THR A 2 -0.12 10.09 -15.58
CA THR A 2 1.33 9.97 -15.37
C THR A 2 1.66 10.34 -13.92
N ARG A 3 2.71 9.75 -13.37
CA ARG A 3 3.24 10.10 -12.05
C ARG A 3 4.76 10.23 -12.14
N THR A 4 5.32 11.14 -11.37
CA THR A 4 6.77 11.29 -11.25
C THR A 4 7.28 10.46 -10.09
N VAL A 5 8.27 9.61 -10.36
CA VAL A 5 9.04 8.91 -9.33
C VAL A 5 10.36 9.68 -9.17
N GLU A 6 10.65 10.13 -7.96
CA GLU A 6 11.85 10.91 -7.65
C GLU A 6 12.76 10.14 -6.69
N VAL A 7 14.06 10.28 -6.89
CA VAL A 7 15.10 9.75 -6.01
C VAL A 7 16.15 10.81 -5.74
N VAL A 8 16.61 10.88 -4.50
CA VAL A 8 17.66 11.82 -4.06
C VAL A 8 18.94 11.02 -3.83
N LEU A 9 19.99 11.35 -4.56
CA LEU A 9 21.22 10.58 -4.62
C LEU A 9 22.44 11.49 -4.43
N ASN A 10 23.59 10.84 -4.14
CA ASN A 10 24.87 11.53 -4.03
C ASN A 10 25.20 12.27 -5.36
N PRO A 11 25.78 13.47 -5.32
CA PRO A 11 26.11 14.28 -6.50
C PRO A 11 27.14 13.63 -7.43
N THR A 12 27.84 12.59 -7.00
CA THR A 12 28.77 11.82 -7.83
C THR A 12 28.06 10.86 -8.80
N VAL A 13 26.75 10.68 -8.69
CA VAL A 13 25.95 9.86 -9.59
C VAL A 13 25.81 10.57 -10.93
N VAL A 14 26.05 9.84 -12.02
CA VAL A 14 26.02 10.38 -13.39
C VAL A 14 24.94 9.74 -14.26
N SER A 15 24.40 8.60 -13.85
CA SER A 15 23.25 7.99 -14.52
C SER A 15 22.40 7.19 -13.54
N VAL A 16 21.10 7.23 -13.76
CA VAL A 16 20.11 6.48 -13.00
C VAL A 16 19.16 5.80 -13.97
N THR A 17 19.06 4.51 -13.87
CA THR A 17 18.07 3.70 -14.58
C THR A 17 17.29 2.89 -13.59
N GLY A 18 16.10 2.44 -13.94
CA GLY A 18 15.34 1.60 -13.02
C GLY A 18 14.21 0.88 -13.72
N MET A 19 13.62 -0.02 -12.95
CA MET A 19 12.40 -0.73 -13.32
C MET A 19 11.30 -0.31 -12.36
N VAL A 20 10.14 0.02 -12.88
CA VAL A 20 8.93 0.29 -12.09
C VAL A 20 7.88 -0.73 -12.52
N ASN A 21 7.50 -1.63 -11.61
CA ASN A 21 6.60 -2.76 -11.89
C ASN A 21 6.99 -3.53 -13.17
N ASN A 22 8.28 -3.87 -13.30
CA ASN A 22 8.89 -4.56 -14.44
C ASN A 22 8.94 -3.79 -15.78
N GLU A 23 8.63 -2.49 -15.79
CA GLU A 23 8.87 -1.60 -16.94
C GLU A 23 10.12 -0.76 -16.73
N SER A 24 10.99 -0.68 -17.75
CA SER A 24 12.25 0.04 -17.66
C SER A 24 12.05 1.53 -17.87
N TYR A 25 12.71 2.35 -17.06
CA TYR A 25 12.73 3.81 -17.13
C TYR A 25 14.15 4.36 -17.02
N ILE A 26 14.39 5.49 -17.66
CA ILE A 26 15.59 6.31 -17.47
C ILE A 26 15.15 7.49 -16.59
N PHE A 27 15.93 7.76 -15.55
CA PHE A 27 15.70 8.91 -14.67
C PHE A 27 16.56 10.08 -15.16
N ASP A 28 15.93 11.23 -15.31
CA ASP A 28 16.60 12.46 -15.67
C ASP A 28 17.00 13.25 -14.42
N LEU A 29 18.16 13.89 -14.45
CA LEU A 29 18.57 14.83 -13.40
C LEU A 29 17.72 16.10 -13.52
N ILE A 30 16.85 16.33 -12.53
CA ILE A 30 15.91 17.46 -12.51
C ILE A 30 16.33 18.61 -11.59
N GLY A 31 17.29 18.39 -10.70
CA GLY A 31 17.75 19.42 -9.77
C GLY A 31 18.72 18.91 -8.73
N SER A 32 19.00 19.78 -7.77
CA SER A 32 19.78 19.46 -6.56
C SER A 32 19.17 20.15 -5.34
N GLN A 33 19.29 19.50 -4.18
CA GLN A 33 18.89 20.04 -2.89
C GLN A 33 19.88 19.53 -1.82
N ASP A 34 20.35 20.41 -0.94
CA ASP A 34 21.27 20.10 0.16
C ASP A 34 22.50 19.29 -0.29
N ASP A 35 23.14 19.71 -1.40
CA ASP A 35 24.27 19.02 -2.04
C ASP A 35 23.96 17.59 -2.56
N MET A 36 22.70 17.21 -2.68
CA MET A 36 22.26 15.95 -3.26
C MET A 36 21.63 16.19 -4.64
N SER A 37 21.79 15.24 -5.54
CA SER A 37 21.18 15.25 -6.88
C SER A 37 19.78 14.66 -6.84
N ILE A 38 18.80 15.34 -7.47
CA ILE A 38 17.42 14.86 -7.60
C ILE A 38 17.22 14.32 -9.01
N TRP A 39 16.89 13.06 -9.10
CA TRP A 39 16.61 12.35 -10.34
C TRP A 39 15.15 11.95 -10.41
N ALA A 40 14.53 12.05 -11.58
CA ALA A 40 13.12 11.74 -11.76
C ALA A 40 12.83 10.98 -13.04
N ALA A 41 11.84 10.10 -12.98
CA ALA A 41 11.24 9.47 -14.15
C ALA A 41 9.72 9.64 -14.13
N VAL A 42 9.13 9.93 -15.28
CA VAL A 42 7.68 10.00 -15.46
C VAL A 42 7.17 8.62 -15.83
N VAL A 43 6.43 8.02 -14.94
CA VAL A 43 5.82 6.70 -15.15
C VAL A 43 4.36 6.83 -15.52
N ASN A 44 3.90 6.01 -16.46
CA ASN A 44 2.52 6.02 -16.93
C ASN A 44 1.68 5.03 -16.11
N ARG A 45 1.21 5.48 -14.94
CA ARG A 45 0.50 4.65 -13.96
C ARG A 45 -0.70 5.36 -13.33
N ALA A 46 -1.57 4.59 -12.68
CA ALA A 46 -2.69 5.11 -11.89
C ALA A 46 -2.19 5.91 -10.69
N VAL A 47 -3.02 6.85 -10.20
CA VAL A 47 -2.64 7.77 -9.12
C VAL A 47 -2.42 7.06 -7.78
N ASP A 48 -3.19 6.00 -7.53
CA ASP A 48 -3.18 5.25 -6.27
C ASP A 48 -2.70 3.84 -6.55
N ASP A 49 -1.38 3.67 -6.66
CA ASP A 49 -0.79 2.36 -6.95
C ASP A 49 0.44 2.11 -6.08
N ILE A 50 0.78 0.85 -5.95
CA ILE A 50 1.98 0.39 -5.26
C ILE A 50 3.01 0.08 -6.34
N TYR A 51 4.15 0.76 -6.27
CA TYR A 51 5.23 0.56 -7.22
C TYR A 51 6.38 -0.21 -6.59
N HIS A 52 6.68 -1.37 -7.14
CA HIS A 52 7.96 -2.02 -6.92
C HIS A 52 8.99 -1.35 -7.82
N VAL A 53 10.00 -0.73 -7.21
CA VAL A 53 10.98 0.10 -7.90
C VAL A 53 12.37 -0.44 -7.62
N VAL A 54 13.05 -0.87 -8.68
CA VAL A 54 14.45 -1.25 -8.63
C VAL A 54 15.25 -0.20 -9.37
N ILE A 55 16.14 0.52 -8.67
CA ILE A 55 16.91 1.62 -9.23
C ILE A 55 18.38 1.25 -9.21
N THR A 56 19.05 1.42 -10.36
CA THR A 56 20.50 1.29 -10.48
C THR A 56 21.09 2.70 -10.68
N ALA A 57 21.83 3.17 -9.69
CA ALA A 57 22.57 4.42 -9.72
C ALA A 57 24.05 4.15 -10.02
N THR A 58 24.61 4.81 -11.04
CA THR A 58 26.01 4.66 -11.45
C THR A 58 26.77 5.97 -11.24
N SER A 59 27.91 5.91 -10.57
CA SER A 59 28.78 7.05 -10.31
C SER A 59 29.82 7.27 -11.42
N GLN A 60 30.48 8.43 -11.38
CA GLN A 60 31.52 8.81 -12.38
C GLN A 60 32.67 7.79 -12.51
N ASN A 61 33.00 7.07 -11.44
CA ASN A 61 34.06 6.06 -11.44
C ASN A 61 33.56 4.67 -11.86
N GLY A 62 32.31 4.57 -12.36
CA GLY A 62 31.71 3.34 -12.87
C GLY A 62 31.19 2.39 -11.79
N VAL A 63 31.15 2.79 -10.52
CA VAL A 63 30.55 1.99 -9.46
C VAL A 63 29.03 2.13 -9.53
N SER A 64 28.32 1.01 -9.58
CA SER A 64 26.87 0.95 -9.57
C SER A 64 26.36 0.40 -8.26
N VAL A 65 25.26 1.00 -7.75
CA VAL A 65 24.51 0.54 -6.58
C VAL A 65 23.07 0.33 -7.01
N GLU A 66 22.51 -0.80 -6.60
CA GLU A 66 21.11 -1.12 -6.82
C GLU A 66 20.33 -0.89 -5.52
N ILE A 67 19.17 -0.25 -5.66
CA ILE A 67 18.20 -0.02 -4.58
C ILE A 67 16.90 -0.68 -5.01
N ASP A 68 16.46 -1.66 -4.25
CA ASP A 68 15.16 -2.31 -4.40
C ASP A 68 14.22 -1.77 -3.32
N THR A 69 13.13 -1.14 -3.72
CA THR A 69 12.19 -0.51 -2.78
C THR A 69 10.76 -0.57 -3.31
N THR A 70 9.81 -0.36 -2.41
CA THR A 70 8.40 -0.24 -2.77
C THR A 70 7.93 1.16 -2.43
N ILE A 71 7.38 1.86 -3.43
CA ILE A 71 6.79 3.18 -3.28
C ILE A 71 5.27 3.05 -3.27
N TYR A 72 4.65 3.62 -2.26
CA TYR A 72 3.20 3.62 -2.07
C TYR A 72 2.66 5.01 -2.40
N TYR A 73 1.77 5.10 -3.38
CA TYR A 73 1.11 6.37 -3.73
C TYR A 73 -0.34 6.47 -3.20
N GLY A 74 -0.75 5.53 -2.41
CA GLY A 74 -2.06 5.44 -1.78
C GLY A 74 -2.40 3.98 -1.47
N LEU A 75 -3.48 3.78 -0.73
CA LEU A 75 -3.97 2.45 -0.38
C LEU A 75 -5.09 2.04 -1.33
N HIS A 76 -4.91 0.92 -2.03
CA HIS A 76 -5.94 0.29 -2.84
C HIS A 76 -6.82 -0.61 -1.98
N LEU A 77 -7.62 0.02 -1.11
CA LEU A 77 -8.47 -0.69 -0.16
C LEU A 77 -9.87 -0.93 -0.73
N ILE A 78 -10.46 -2.07 -0.39
CA ILE A 78 -11.83 -2.44 -0.77
C ILE A 78 -12.72 -2.34 0.46
N THR A 79 -13.53 -1.29 0.52
CA THR A 79 -14.41 -0.99 1.66
C THR A 79 -15.89 -1.14 1.33
N ASP A 80 -16.21 -1.58 0.12
CA ASP A 80 -17.54 -1.55 -0.48
C ASP A 80 -18.00 -2.94 -0.99
N ARG A 81 -17.47 -4.03 -0.39
CA ARG A 81 -17.98 -5.39 -0.68
C ARG A 81 -19.43 -5.50 -0.29
N THR A 82 -20.20 -6.22 -1.10
CA THR A 82 -21.63 -6.42 -0.92
C THR A 82 -21.99 -7.90 -0.79
N GLU A 83 -23.20 -8.18 -0.34
CA GLU A 83 -23.73 -9.54 -0.36
C GLU A 83 -23.86 -10.11 -1.79
N GLU A 84 -24.10 -9.26 -2.78
CA GLU A 84 -24.16 -9.64 -4.18
C GLU A 84 -22.80 -10.14 -4.67
N ASP A 85 -21.72 -9.46 -4.29
CA ASP A 85 -20.34 -9.88 -4.61
C ASP A 85 -20.07 -11.28 -4.02
N VAL A 86 -20.45 -11.52 -2.78
CA VAL A 86 -20.30 -12.83 -2.11
C VAL A 86 -21.16 -13.90 -2.79
N ASN A 87 -22.40 -13.58 -3.14
CA ASN A 87 -23.30 -14.51 -3.79
C ASN A 87 -22.80 -14.85 -5.22
N ARG A 88 -22.16 -13.91 -5.90
CA ARG A 88 -21.50 -14.15 -7.18
C ARG A 88 -20.39 -15.21 -7.05
N VAL A 89 -19.51 -15.08 -6.05
CA VAL A 89 -18.46 -16.08 -5.75
C VAL A 89 -19.08 -17.45 -5.45
N LYS A 90 -20.10 -17.50 -4.57
CA LYS A 90 -20.78 -18.75 -4.22
C LYS A 90 -21.41 -19.42 -5.44
N SER A 91 -21.99 -18.63 -6.34
CA SER A 91 -22.60 -19.17 -7.57
C SER A 91 -21.58 -19.82 -8.50
N MET A 92 -20.39 -19.22 -8.64
CA MET A 92 -19.31 -19.78 -9.45
C MET A 92 -18.70 -21.04 -8.81
N LEU A 93 -18.51 -21.04 -7.49
CA LEU A 93 -18.06 -22.22 -6.75
C LEU A 93 -19.05 -23.39 -6.91
N ALA A 94 -20.36 -23.13 -6.87
CA ALA A 94 -21.38 -24.13 -7.04
C ALA A 94 -21.40 -24.74 -8.46
N LYS A 95 -21.07 -23.96 -9.50
CA LYS A 95 -20.91 -24.46 -10.87
C LYS A 95 -19.68 -25.35 -11.00
N GLY A 96 -18.62 -25.06 -10.27
CA GLY A 96 -17.31 -25.67 -10.43
C GLY A 96 -16.56 -25.17 -11.67
N TRP A 97 -15.25 -25.11 -11.59
CA TRP A 97 -14.36 -24.50 -12.61
C TRP A 97 -14.60 -24.98 -14.04
N ALA A 98 -14.77 -26.29 -14.21
CA ALA A 98 -14.96 -26.88 -15.55
C ALA A 98 -16.27 -26.46 -16.24
N ASN A 99 -17.24 -25.93 -15.49
CA ASN A 99 -18.54 -25.49 -15.99
C ASN A 99 -18.68 -23.99 -16.09
N LEU A 100 -17.63 -23.23 -15.73
CA LEU A 100 -17.61 -21.78 -15.91
C LEU A 100 -17.42 -21.44 -17.38
N SER A 101 -18.14 -20.43 -17.87
CA SER A 101 -17.86 -19.84 -19.18
C SER A 101 -16.49 -19.14 -19.19
N GLU A 102 -15.95 -18.86 -20.38
CA GLU A 102 -14.68 -18.13 -20.53
C GLU A 102 -14.72 -16.75 -19.84
N ALA A 103 -15.86 -16.06 -19.90
CA ALA A 103 -16.04 -14.78 -19.22
C ALA A 103 -15.99 -14.93 -17.68
N GLU A 104 -16.63 -15.98 -17.14
CA GLU A 104 -16.60 -16.28 -15.71
C GLU A 104 -15.21 -16.71 -15.23
N GLN A 105 -14.48 -17.48 -16.03
CA GLN A 105 -13.08 -17.85 -15.74
C GLN A 105 -12.18 -16.62 -15.75
N THR A 106 -12.39 -15.68 -16.67
CA THR A 106 -11.67 -14.41 -16.74
C THR A 106 -11.96 -13.54 -15.50
N GLU A 107 -13.24 -13.43 -15.12
CA GLU A 107 -13.67 -12.71 -13.92
C GLU A 107 -13.03 -13.32 -12.65
N TRP A 108 -13.05 -14.65 -12.55
CA TRP A 108 -12.42 -15.34 -11.42
C TRP A 108 -10.92 -15.09 -11.33
N ASN A 109 -10.21 -15.19 -12.46
CA ASN A 109 -8.77 -14.98 -12.52
C ASN A 109 -8.34 -13.53 -12.30
N ALA A 110 -9.21 -12.57 -12.61
CA ALA A 110 -8.99 -11.15 -12.31
C ALA A 110 -9.10 -10.81 -10.82
N GLY A 111 -9.62 -11.75 -10.02
CA GLY A 111 -9.90 -11.55 -8.60
C GLY A 111 -11.32 -11.05 -8.37
N MET A 112 -12.04 -11.76 -7.53
CA MET A 112 -13.44 -11.44 -7.22
C MET A 112 -13.55 -10.70 -5.91
N LYS A 113 -14.19 -9.54 -5.93
CA LYS A 113 -14.38 -8.66 -4.77
C LYS A 113 -15.07 -9.35 -3.58
N GLY A 114 -15.97 -10.30 -3.85
CA GLY A 114 -16.67 -11.07 -2.82
C GLY A 114 -15.88 -12.23 -2.21
N ALA A 115 -14.68 -12.52 -2.71
CA ALA A 115 -13.76 -13.50 -2.13
C ALA A 115 -12.73 -12.76 -1.26
N TYR A 116 -12.46 -13.27 -0.07
CA TYR A 116 -11.34 -12.79 0.75
C TYR A 116 -10.26 -13.87 0.71
N ASN A 117 -9.17 -13.59 0.01
CA ASN A 117 -8.14 -14.57 -0.30
C ASN A 117 -6.72 -14.01 -0.04
N TYR A 118 -5.68 -14.71 -0.49
CA TYR A 118 -4.30 -14.32 -0.26
C TYR A 118 -3.95 -12.93 -0.84
N THR A 119 -4.61 -12.49 -1.91
CA THR A 119 -4.38 -11.15 -2.48
C THR A 119 -4.94 -10.06 -1.57
N ASP A 120 -6.09 -10.32 -0.92
CA ASP A 120 -6.68 -9.41 0.07
C ASP A 120 -5.80 -9.34 1.33
N LEU A 121 -5.33 -10.50 1.81
CA LEU A 121 -4.40 -10.55 2.95
C LEU A 121 -3.13 -9.74 2.66
N ASN A 122 -2.53 -9.91 1.48
CA ASN A 122 -1.35 -9.14 1.07
C ASN A 122 -1.65 -7.66 0.98
N ARG A 123 -2.78 -7.25 0.40
CA ARG A 123 -3.17 -5.84 0.29
C ARG A 123 -3.21 -5.16 1.66
N VAL A 124 -3.81 -5.82 2.65
CA VAL A 124 -3.89 -5.28 4.01
C VAL A 124 -2.52 -5.29 4.72
N GLU A 125 -1.72 -6.37 4.59
CA GLU A 125 -0.36 -6.41 5.13
C GLU A 125 0.51 -5.26 4.56
N MET A 126 0.38 -4.99 3.26
CA MET A 126 1.08 -3.90 2.59
C MET A 126 0.57 -2.54 3.08
N ALA A 127 -0.74 -2.38 3.27
CA ALA A 127 -1.32 -1.17 3.81
C ALA A 127 -0.85 -0.91 5.26
N VAL A 128 -0.77 -1.93 6.09
CA VAL A 128 -0.21 -1.86 7.45
C VAL A 128 1.26 -1.42 7.41
N ASN A 129 2.07 -2.00 6.51
CA ASN A 129 3.47 -1.61 6.35
C ASN A 129 3.61 -0.14 5.92
N TYR A 130 2.84 0.25 4.91
CA TYR A 130 2.81 1.65 4.46
C TYR A 130 2.45 2.62 5.59
N LEU A 131 1.37 2.35 6.32
CA LEU A 131 0.94 3.21 7.41
C LEU A 131 1.94 3.26 8.57
N LYS A 132 2.58 2.14 8.90
CA LYS A 132 3.68 2.10 9.87
C LYS A 132 4.79 3.07 9.47
N ASP A 133 5.25 3.00 8.22
CA ASP A 133 6.34 3.84 7.73
C ASP A 133 5.90 5.31 7.56
N TYR A 134 4.66 5.54 7.14
CA TYR A 134 4.09 6.88 7.01
C TYR A 134 3.92 7.57 8.38
N LEU A 135 3.41 6.86 9.38
CA LEU A 135 3.32 7.36 10.76
C LEU A 135 4.70 7.68 11.35
N ALA A 136 5.71 6.81 11.09
CA ALA A 136 7.07 7.00 11.59
C ALA A 136 7.73 8.27 11.07
N GLN A 137 7.43 8.71 9.84
CA GLN A 137 7.92 9.98 9.29
C GLN A 137 7.51 11.20 10.13
N TYR A 138 6.41 11.09 10.86
CA TYR A 138 5.89 12.16 11.75
C TYR A 138 6.10 11.87 13.24
N GLY A 139 6.99 10.92 13.57
CA GLY A 139 7.36 10.58 14.93
C GLY A 139 6.42 9.62 15.65
N TYR A 140 5.45 9.04 14.99
CA TYR A 140 4.55 8.03 15.55
C TYR A 140 5.08 6.63 15.26
N ILE A 141 5.42 5.88 16.31
CA ILE A 141 5.98 4.53 16.17
C ILE A 141 4.88 3.49 16.40
N ALA A 142 4.53 2.75 15.37
CA ALA A 142 3.66 1.59 15.46
C ALA A 142 4.52 0.32 15.67
N GLY A 143 4.39 -0.29 16.83
CA GLY A 143 5.13 -1.51 17.20
C GLY A 143 4.49 -2.77 16.62
N ILE A 144 4.32 -2.84 15.29
CA ILE A 144 3.72 -4.00 14.63
C ILE A 144 4.66 -5.20 14.62
N GLU A 145 4.08 -6.39 14.66
CA GLU A 145 4.80 -7.65 14.46
C GLU A 145 5.21 -7.83 12.99
N SER A 146 6.06 -8.83 12.73
CA SER A 146 6.52 -9.15 11.38
C SER A 146 5.37 -9.37 10.41
N LEU A 147 5.42 -8.71 9.26
CA LEU A 147 4.46 -8.89 8.17
C LEU A 147 4.74 -10.19 7.41
N ARG A 148 3.72 -10.72 6.76
CA ARG A 148 3.82 -11.94 5.95
C ARG A 148 3.38 -11.68 4.52
N THR A 149 4.07 -12.30 3.58
CA THR A 149 3.61 -12.41 2.18
C THR A 149 2.88 -13.73 2.02
N TRP A 150 1.66 -13.68 1.52
CA TRP A 150 0.77 -14.81 1.34
C TRP A 150 0.77 -15.27 -0.11
N THR A 151 0.66 -16.56 -0.31
CA THR A 151 0.51 -17.20 -1.63
C THR A 151 -0.77 -18.04 -1.68
N GLU A 152 -1.20 -18.43 -2.87
CA GLU A 152 -2.36 -19.30 -3.05
C GLU A 152 -2.24 -20.68 -2.36
N LYS A 153 -1.01 -21.07 -1.99
CA LYS A 153 -0.71 -22.35 -1.33
C LYS A 153 -0.71 -22.25 0.19
N ASP A 154 -0.73 -21.05 0.72
CA ASP A 154 -0.72 -20.85 2.17
C ASP A 154 -2.10 -21.12 2.77
N VAL A 155 -2.09 -21.83 3.90
CA VAL A 155 -3.27 -21.99 4.75
C VAL A 155 -3.05 -21.17 6.02
N PRO A 156 -3.79 -20.06 6.20
CA PRO A 156 -3.65 -19.24 7.39
C PRO A 156 -3.98 -20.04 8.66
N THR A 157 -3.12 -19.95 9.66
CA THR A 157 -3.38 -20.50 11.00
C THR A 157 -4.12 -19.48 11.87
N VAL A 158 -4.70 -19.94 13.00
CA VAL A 158 -5.34 -19.04 13.97
C VAL A 158 -4.35 -17.98 14.48
N SER A 159 -3.10 -18.37 14.74
CA SER A 159 -2.07 -17.43 15.22
C SER A 159 -1.65 -16.42 14.14
N ASP A 160 -1.61 -16.84 12.88
CA ASP A 160 -1.35 -15.91 11.77
C ASP A 160 -2.44 -14.83 11.69
N MET A 161 -3.70 -15.26 11.80
CA MET A 161 -4.83 -14.34 11.73
C MET A 161 -4.93 -13.45 12.97
N GLN A 162 -4.55 -13.96 14.14
CA GLN A 162 -4.47 -13.14 15.35
C GLN A 162 -3.42 -12.04 15.19
N ARG A 163 -2.19 -12.38 14.77
CA ARG A 163 -1.13 -11.43 14.46
C ARG A 163 -1.59 -10.36 13.44
N TYR A 164 -2.27 -10.80 12.39
CA TYR A 164 -2.82 -9.94 11.34
C TYR A 164 -3.78 -8.89 11.91
N LEU A 165 -4.75 -9.31 12.73
CA LEU A 165 -5.69 -8.42 13.41
C LEU A 165 -4.99 -7.52 14.44
N ASP A 166 -4.01 -8.04 15.18
CA ASP A 166 -3.26 -7.29 16.19
C ASP A 166 -2.44 -6.15 15.54
N ASN A 167 -1.83 -6.39 14.38
CA ASN A 167 -1.16 -5.34 13.63
C ASN A 167 -2.12 -4.22 13.23
N ILE A 168 -3.34 -4.55 12.79
CA ILE A 168 -4.36 -3.53 12.46
C ILE A 168 -4.82 -2.78 13.73
N ARG A 169 -4.97 -3.46 14.88
CA ARG A 169 -5.28 -2.82 16.16
C ARG A 169 -4.20 -1.84 16.58
N ILE A 170 -2.94 -2.21 16.41
CA ILE A 170 -1.80 -1.33 16.71
C ILE A 170 -1.87 -0.09 15.82
N ILE A 171 -2.00 -0.23 14.50
CA ILE A 171 -2.13 0.91 13.57
C ILE A 171 -3.30 1.81 13.96
N ARG A 172 -4.49 1.24 14.24
CA ARG A 172 -5.68 1.98 14.67
C ARG A 172 -5.45 2.76 15.96
N SER A 173 -4.62 2.24 16.88
CA SER A 173 -4.39 2.83 18.21
C SER A 173 -3.33 3.94 18.25
N VAL A 174 -2.54 4.11 17.18
CA VAL A 174 -1.45 5.12 17.15
C VAL A 174 -2.00 6.54 17.21
N LEU A 175 -3.15 6.78 16.60
CA LEU A 175 -3.83 8.08 16.60
C LEU A 175 -5.24 7.94 17.17
N THR A 176 -5.81 9.07 17.61
CA THR A 176 -7.23 9.11 17.94
C THR A 176 -8.03 9.07 16.63
N VAL A 177 -8.67 7.93 16.36
CA VAL A 177 -9.44 7.72 15.13
C VAL A 177 -10.79 8.46 15.15
N PHE A 178 -11.45 8.57 14.00
CA PHE A 178 -12.79 9.15 13.91
C PHE A 178 -13.80 8.32 14.73
N PRO A 179 -14.85 8.94 15.27
CA PRO A 179 -15.90 8.19 15.98
C PRO A 179 -16.62 7.14 15.10
N SER A 180 -16.57 7.32 13.78
CA SER A 180 -17.13 6.40 12.78
C SER A 180 -16.20 5.25 12.39
N THR A 181 -14.92 5.32 12.75
CA THR A 181 -13.94 4.27 12.43
C THR A 181 -14.30 2.97 13.13
N PRO A 182 -14.46 1.86 12.38
CA PRO A 182 -14.87 0.57 12.96
C PRO A 182 -13.90 0.05 14.02
N GLU A 183 -14.39 -0.85 14.86
CA GLU A 183 -13.54 -1.67 15.72
C GLU A 183 -12.97 -2.86 14.94
N VAL A 184 -11.77 -3.30 15.30
CA VAL A 184 -11.15 -4.49 14.72
C VAL A 184 -11.85 -5.73 15.24
N PRO A 185 -12.28 -6.68 14.39
CA PRO A 185 -12.86 -7.95 14.83
C PRO A 185 -11.98 -8.68 15.84
N GLU A 186 -12.60 -9.42 16.77
CA GLU A 186 -11.86 -10.21 17.77
C GLU A 186 -11.12 -11.39 17.14
N SER A 187 -11.72 -12.01 16.12
CA SER A 187 -11.15 -13.15 15.40
C SER A 187 -11.58 -13.14 13.93
N MET A 188 -10.93 -13.98 13.11
CA MET A 188 -11.33 -14.25 11.72
C MET A 188 -12.28 -15.46 11.61
N GLU A 189 -12.78 -15.96 12.73
CA GLU A 189 -13.76 -17.05 12.72
C GLU A 189 -15.11 -16.54 12.18
N ASN A 190 -15.65 -17.26 11.19
CA ASN A 190 -16.87 -16.85 10.47
C ASN A 190 -16.78 -15.45 9.83
N PHE A 191 -15.59 -15.07 9.40
CA PHE A 191 -15.30 -13.75 8.82
C PHE A 191 -16.23 -13.38 7.67
N THR A 192 -16.85 -12.22 7.77
CA THR A 192 -17.87 -11.72 6.84
C THR A 192 -17.32 -10.65 5.91
N PHE A 193 -18.03 -10.37 4.80
CA PHE A 193 -17.66 -9.26 3.93
C PHE A 193 -17.76 -7.90 4.65
N THR A 194 -18.65 -7.76 5.62
CA THR A 194 -18.76 -6.55 6.45
C THR A 194 -17.49 -6.33 7.27
N GLU A 195 -16.99 -7.38 7.92
CA GLU A 195 -15.74 -7.31 8.68
C GLU A 195 -14.53 -7.07 7.76
N ALA A 196 -14.52 -7.65 6.55
CA ALA A 196 -13.51 -7.36 5.54
C ALA A 196 -13.49 -5.87 5.17
N ASN A 197 -14.67 -5.27 4.93
CA ASN A 197 -14.79 -3.84 4.68
C ASN A 197 -14.32 -3.01 5.88
N GLN A 198 -14.68 -3.42 7.10
CA GLN A 198 -14.28 -2.73 8.33
C GLN A 198 -12.77 -2.69 8.52
N LEU A 199 -12.06 -3.80 8.29
CA LEU A 199 -10.60 -3.84 8.39
C LEU A 199 -9.94 -2.84 7.44
N GLU A 200 -10.38 -2.82 6.20
CA GLU A 200 -9.83 -1.92 5.20
C GLU A 200 -10.27 -0.46 5.44
N GLN A 201 -11.48 -0.22 5.95
CA GLN A 201 -11.93 1.11 6.34
C GLN A 201 -11.11 1.71 7.49
N ILE A 202 -10.71 0.90 8.48
CA ILE A 202 -9.81 1.35 9.55
C ILE A 202 -8.51 1.91 8.97
N LEU A 203 -7.89 1.20 8.04
CA LEU A 203 -6.62 1.62 7.44
C LEU A 203 -6.80 2.88 6.59
N GLN A 204 -7.90 3.00 5.86
CA GLN A 204 -8.23 4.20 5.09
C GLN A 204 -8.47 5.42 5.99
N ASP A 205 -9.14 5.22 7.12
CA ASP A 205 -9.39 6.29 8.10
C ASP A 205 -8.08 6.78 8.74
N VAL A 206 -7.18 5.87 9.10
CA VAL A 206 -5.86 6.22 9.64
C VAL A 206 -5.03 6.98 8.61
N GLU A 207 -5.01 6.53 7.34
CA GLU A 207 -4.34 7.27 6.26
C GLU A 207 -4.89 8.69 6.13
N SER A 208 -6.21 8.85 6.14
CA SER A 208 -6.88 10.13 6.04
C SER A 208 -6.52 11.06 7.20
N LEU A 209 -6.43 10.51 8.42
CA LEU A 209 -6.02 11.27 9.61
C LEU A 209 -4.58 11.78 9.48
N VAL A 210 -3.64 10.94 9.03
CA VAL A 210 -2.24 11.37 8.83
C VAL A 210 -2.16 12.45 7.75
N LYS A 211 -2.85 12.27 6.62
CA LYS A 211 -2.90 13.26 5.54
C LYS A 211 -3.46 14.62 6.04
N ASN A 212 -4.54 14.59 6.82
CA ASN A 212 -5.14 15.80 7.39
C ASN A 212 -4.21 16.48 8.40
N MET A 213 -3.54 15.70 9.25
CA MET A 213 -2.55 16.22 10.20
C MET A 213 -1.40 16.91 9.47
N VAL A 214 -0.84 16.30 8.43
CA VAL A 214 0.23 16.88 7.62
C VAL A 214 -0.21 18.19 6.97
N ALA A 215 -1.40 18.21 6.37
CA ALA A 215 -1.96 19.41 5.77
C ALA A 215 -2.13 20.56 6.81
N ALA A 216 -2.58 20.21 8.02
CA ALA A 216 -2.71 21.19 9.11
C ALA A 216 -1.35 21.74 9.58
N PHE A 217 -0.30 20.90 9.64
CA PHE A 217 1.05 21.35 9.97
C PHE A 217 1.63 22.31 8.93
N ILE A 218 1.44 22.04 7.64
CA ILE A 218 1.87 22.92 6.55
C ILE A 218 1.19 24.28 6.67
N GLN A 219 -0.12 24.31 6.87
CA GLN A 219 -0.87 25.56 7.02
C GLN A 219 -0.44 26.36 8.26
N ALA A 220 -0.19 25.70 9.40
CA ALA A 220 0.30 26.35 10.61
C ALA A 220 1.70 26.95 10.41
N GLY A 221 2.58 26.29 9.65
CA GLY A 221 3.89 26.82 9.29
C GLY A 221 3.83 28.07 8.43
N GLU A 222 2.90 28.16 7.50
CA GLU A 222 2.69 29.33 6.64
C GLU A 222 2.17 30.56 7.44
N ILE A 223 1.36 30.35 8.47
CA ILE A 223 0.82 31.43 9.31
C ILE A 223 1.93 32.06 10.17
N TYR A 224 2.90 31.28 10.62
CA TYR A 224 4.00 31.77 11.48
C TYR A 224 5.22 32.29 10.70
N GLY A 225 5.37 31.96 9.42
CA GLY A 225 6.48 32.39 8.58
C GLY A 225 6.34 33.76 7.95
N GLY A 226 5.17 34.39 8.04
CA GLY A 226 4.86 35.67 7.40
C GLY A 226 4.79 36.92 8.31
N GLU A 227 4.91 36.78 9.63
CA GLU A 227 4.68 37.89 10.57
C GLU A 227 5.80 38.13 11.61
N LEU A 228 7.02 37.74 11.33
CA LEU A 228 8.16 38.07 12.20
C LEU A 228 9.20 38.92 11.47
#